data_60519b586a54e0d86c633ed928ac6406
#
_entry.id   60519b586a54e0d86c633ed928ac6406
#
_cell.length_a   1.000
_cell.length_b   1.000
_cell.length_c   1.000
_cell.angle_alpha   90.00
_cell.angle_beta   90.00
_cell.angle_gamma   90.00
#
_symmetry.space_group_name_H-M   'P 1'
#
loop_
_entity.id
_entity.type
_entity.pdbx_description
1 polymer ?
#
loop_
_entity_poly.entity_id
_entity_poly.type
_entity_poly.pdbx_seq_one_letter_code
_entity_poly.pdbx_strand_id
1 'polypeptide(L)'
;MKNSEMKSKVVTLANRLTSHMGGDKSAAFVKAWAIVKAGGLELAVKGVTFGNRQEALKRLAAYAPDQLKAVLVPEPENPVDHNAVVVLVGVNGGKGLFRLGYVPRELCPVVAALRGNHSLQFPALRVVSGTWGWSGKTTYGARVAVAV
;
A
#
# COMPACT_ATOMS: atom_id res chain seq x y z
N MET A 1 -10.98 12.26 -16.00
CA MET A 1 -9.79 13.13 -15.85
C MET A 1 -9.41 13.71 -17.21
N LYS A 2 -9.16 14.99 -17.25
CA LYS A 2 -8.70 15.66 -18.48
C LYS A 2 -7.27 15.25 -18.81
N ASN A 3 -6.94 15.16 -20.09
CA ASN A 3 -5.59 14.77 -20.53
C ASN A 3 -4.48 15.67 -19.96
N SER A 4 -4.73 16.96 -19.82
CA SER A 4 -3.77 17.91 -19.25
C SER A 4 -3.49 17.62 -17.77
N GLU A 5 -4.51 17.28 -17.00
CA GLU A 5 -4.36 16.91 -15.59
C GLU A 5 -3.61 15.58 -15.44
N MET A 6 -3.91 14.62 -16.31
CA MET A 6 -3.22 13.33 -16.32
C MET A 6 -1.73 13.51 -16.61
N LYS A 7 -1.38 14.29 -17.65
CA LYS A 7 0.02 14.57 -17.98
C LYS A 7 0.76 15.26 -16.85
N SER A 8 0.12 16.24 -16.21
CA SER A 8 0.71 16.94 -15.07
C SER A 8 1.00 15.98 -13.91
N LYS A 9 0.07 15.11 -13.56
CA LYS A 9 0.26 14.11 -12.53
C LYS A 9 1.38 13.12 -12.88
N VAL A 10 1.45 12.69 -14.14
CA VAL A 10 2.50 11.78 -14.59
C VAL A 10 3.87 12.41 -14.44
N VAL A 11 4.03 13.65 -14.89
CA VAL A 11 5.33 14.36 -14.81
C VAL A 11 5.73 14.54 -13.35
N THR A 12 4.82 14.98 -12.50
CA THR A 12 5.09 15.17 -11.07
C THR A 12 5.49 13.86 -10.41
N LEU A 13 4.74 12.80 -10.65
CA LEU A 13 5.04 11.50 -10.08
C LEU A 13 6.34 10.91 -10.62
N ALA A 14 6.57 11.04 -11.94
CA ALA A 14 7.81 10.56 -12.56
C ALA A 14 9.05 11.23 -11.98
N ASN A 15 8.98 12.54 -11.75
CA ASN A 15 10.10 13.28 -11.15
C ASN A 15 10.40 12.79 -9.73
N ARG A 16 9.38 12.50 -8.95
CA ARG A 16 9.56 11.93 -7.61
C ARG A 16 10.11 10.51 -7.67
N LEU A 17 9.57 9.68 -8.56
CA LEU A 17 10.02 8.30 -8.74
C LEU A 17 11.48 8.24 -9.17
N THR A 18 11.93 9.16 -10.02
CA THR A 18 13.31 9.19 -10.50
C THR A 18 14.30 9.22 -9.34
N SER A 19 14.06 10.06 -8.34
CA SER A 19 14.95 10.13 -7.17
C SER A 19 14.92 8.89 -6.29
N HIS A 20 13.82 8.14 -6.29
CA HIS A 20 13.69 6.92 -5.51
C HIS A 20 14.06 5.65 -6.28
N MET A 21 14.26 5.76 -7.59
CA MET A 21 14.56 4.62 -8.47
C MET A 21 15.95 4.67 -9.10
N GLY A 22 16.90 5.28 -8.42
CA GLY A 22 18.28 5.32 -8.87
C GLY A 22 18.57 6.22 -10.07
N GLY A 23 17.68 7.16 -10.38
CA GLY A 23 17.89 8.14 -11.44
C GLY A 23 17.44 7.71 -12.83
N ASP A 24 16.78 6.56 -12.98
CA ASP A 24 16.28 6.10 -14.27
C ASP A 24 14.96 6.81 -14.61
N LYS A 25 15.07 7.86 -15.41
CA LYS A 25 13.92 8.67 -15.83
C LYS A 25 12.93 7.91 -16.70
N SER A 26 13.43 7.07 -17.61
CA SER A 26 12.56 6.32 -18.53
C SER A 26 11.69 5.33 -17.78
N ALA A 27 12.28 4.55 -16.87
CA ALA A 27 11.55 3.62 -16.04
C ALA A 27 10.54 4.34 -15.13
N ALA A 28 10.94 5.49 -14.57
CA ALA A 28 10.07 6.30 -13.71
C ALA A 28 8.84 6.81 -14.48
N PHE A 29 9.00 7.27 -15.72
CA PHE A 29 7.89 7.74 -16.56
C PHE A 29 6.92 6.61 -16.90
N VAL A 30 7.43 5.45 -17.31
CA VAL A 30 6.59 4.29 -17.62
C VAL A 30 5.75 3.91 -16.40
N LYS A 31 6.37 3.84 -15.23
CA LYS A 31 5.67 3.48 -14.00
C LYS A 31 4.65 4.54 -13.57
N ALA A 32 5.03 5.81 -13.63
CA ALA A 32 4.13 6.91 -13.30
C ALA A 32 2.90 6.93 -14.21
N TRP A 33 3.10 6.73 -15.50
CA TRP A 33 2.01 6.68 -16.47
C TRP A 33 1.03 5.56 -16.15
N ALA A 34 1.55 4.36 -15.87
CA ALA A 34 0.72 3.20 -15.51
C ALA A 34 -0.11 3.47 -14.24
N ILE A 35 0.49 4.06 -13.22
CA ILE A 35 -0.18 4.36 -11.95
C ILE A 35 -1.29 5.41 -12.15
N VAL A 36 -0.98 6.49 -12.83
CA VAL A 36 -1.95 7.58 -13.05
C VAL A 36 -3.10 7.10 -13.93
N LYS A 37 -2.80 6.34 -14.98
CA LYS A 37 -3.82 5.78 -15.87
C LYS A 37 -4.76 4.83 -15.14
N ALA A 38 -4.25 4.04 -14.21
CA ALA A 38 -5.04 3.12 -13.38
C ALA A 38 -5.81 3.84 -12.26
N GLY A 39 -5.54 5.12 -12.01
CA GLY A 39 -6.17 5.88 -10.93
C GLY A 39 -5.51 5.69 -9.57
N GLY A 40 -4.44 4.92 -9.48
CA GLY A 40 -3.73 4.68 -8.25
C GLY A 40 -2.91 3.39 -8.27
N LEU A 41 -2.45 3.01 -7.11
CA LEU A 41 -1.64 1.82 -6.91
C LEU A 41 -2.34 0.89 -5.92
N GLU A 42 -2.52 -0.37 -6.30
CA GLU A 42 -2.98 -1.41 -5.37
C GLU A 42 -1.79 -2.31 -5.02
N LEU A 43 -1.63 -2.59 -3.74
CA LEU A 43 -0.55 -3.45 -3.26
C LEU A 43 -1.07 -4.51 -2.28
N ALA A 44 -0.39 -5.64 -2.25
CA ALA A 44 -0.65 -6.70 -1.29
C ALA A 44 0.26 -6.52 -0.07
N VAL A 45 -0.32 -6.57 1.13
CA VAL A 45 0.46 -6.44 2.37
C VAL A 45 1.27 -7.71 2.59
N LYS A 46 2.56 -7.57 2.88
CA LYS A 46 3.46 -8.68 3.18
C LYS A 46 3.53 -8.96 4.68
N GLY A 47 3.79 -10.22 5.01
CA GLY A 47 4.00 -10.63 6.41
C GLY A 47 2.72 -10.85 7.19
N VAL A 48 1.58 -11.02 6.53
CA VAL A 48 0.28 -11.19 7.17
C VAL A 48 0.08 -12.53 7.87
N THR A 49 0.98 -13.48 7.67
CA THR A 49 0.90 -14.80 8.30
C THR A 49 1.62 -14.89 9.64
N PHE A 50 2.37 -13.86 10.02
CA PHE A 50 3.13 -13.86 11.25
C PHE A 50 2.28 -13.52 12.47
N GLY A 51 2.54 -14.18 13.59
CA GLY A 51 1.89 -13.92 14.86
C GLY A 51 0.38 -14.10 14.77
N ASN A 52 -0.36 -13.17 15.35
CA ASN A 52 -1.82 -13.17 15.37
C ASN A 52 -2.44 -12.33 14.26
N ARG A 53 -1.70 -12.05 13.20
CA ARG A 53 -2.17 -11.21 12.09
C ARG A 53 -3.32 -11.85 11.32
N GLN A 54 -3.30 -13.18 11.16
CA GLN A 54 -4.41 -13.90 10.53
C GLN A 54 -5.70 -13.79 11.34
N GLU A 55 -5.61 -13.85 12.65
CA GLU A 55 -6.77 -13.66 13.52
C GLU A 55 -7.32 -12.23 13.42
N ALA A 56 -6.44 -11.24 13.37
CA ALA A 56 -6.82 -9.85 13.18
C ALA A 56 -7.52 -9.65 11.84
N LEU A 57 -6.99 -10.23 10.75
CA LEU A 57 -7.61 -10.15 9.42
C LEU A 57 -8.98 -10.80 9.38
N LYS A 58 -9.13 -11.94 10.04
CA LYS A 58 -10.41 -12.62 10.15
C LYS A 58 -11.47 -11.72 10.81
N ARG A 59 -11.10 -11.00 11.85
CA ARG A 59 -11.99 -10.05 12.52
C ARG A 59 -12.31 -8.87 11.62
N LEU A 60 -11.32 -8.33 10.91
CA LEU A 60 -11.50 -7.21 9.99
C LEU A 60 -12.37 -7.58 8.79
N ALA A 61 -12.36 -8.84 8.37
CA ALA A 61 -13.19 -9.32 7.27
C ALA A 61 -14.70 -9.20 7.56
N ALA A 62 -15.10 -9.08 8.81
CA ALA A 62 -16.50 -8.87 9.19
C ALA A 62 -17.01 -7.45 8.93
N TYR A 63 -16.10 -6.50 8.66
CA TYR A 63 -16.44 -5.12 8.39
C TYR A 63 -16.48 -4.85 6.89
N ALA A 64 -17.33 -3.90 6.48
CA ALA A 64 -17.32 -3.42 5.10
C ALA A 64 -16.01 -2.64 4.83
N PRO A 65 -15.49 -2.64 3.59
CA PRO A 65 -14.23 -1.94 3.28
C PRO A 65 -14.23 -0.46 3.64
N ASP A 66 -15.36 0.21 3.55
CA ASP A 66 -15.49 1.64 3.92
C ASP A 66 -15.43 1.88 5.43
N GLN A 67 -15.56 0.83 6.24
CA GLN A 67 -15.42 0.88 7.69
C GLN A 67 -13.98 0.66 8.15
N LEU A 68 -13.09 0.28 7.25
CA LEU A 68 -11.69 -0.02 7.55
C LEU A 68 -10.81 1.16 7.15
N LYS A 69 -9.69 1.31 7.85
CA LYS A 69 -8.67 2.29 7.51
C LYS A 69 -7.29 1.67 7.53
N ALA A 70 -6.42 2.17 6.66
CA ALA A 70 -5.02 1.81 6.64
C ALA A 70 -4.17 3.07 6.69
N VAL A 71 -3.00 2.97 7.32
CA VAL A 71 -2.01 4.04 7.36
C VAL A 71 -0.66 3.42 6.98
N LEU A 72 0.04 4.04 6.05
CA LEU A 72 1.37 3.61 5.63
C LEU A 72 2.40 4.50 6.31
N VAL A 73 3.25 3.91 7.13
CA VAL A 73 4.23 4.65 7.94
C VAL A 73 5.64 4.16 7.63
N PRO A 74 6.55 5.04 7.21
CA PRO A 74 7.94 4.63 6.99
C PRO A 74 8.62 4.29 8.31
N GLU A 75 9.50 3.29 8.25
CA GLU A 75 10.33 2.87 9.39
C GLU A 75 11.82 3.02 9.04
N PRO A 76 12.37 4.25 9.04
CA PRO A 76 13.77 4.46 8.69
C PRO A 76 14.75 3.79 9.64
N GLU A 77 14.32 3.46 10.85
CA GLU A 77 15.11 2.78 11.86
C GLU A 77 14.99 1.25 11.82
N ASN A 78 14.26 0.70 10.82
CA ASN A 78 14.12 -0.73 10.67
C ASN A 78 15.51 -1.37 10.45
N PRO A 79 15.92 -2.36 11.28
CA PRO A 79 17.25 -2.92 11.19
C PRO A 79 17.49 -3.78 9.95
N VAL A 80 16.43 -4.28 9.33
CA VAL A 80 16.52 -5.13 8.13
C VAL A 80 16.47 -4.29 6.86
N ASP A 81 15.63 -3.26 6.83
CA ASP A 81 15.43 -2.43 5.66
C ASP A 81 15.07 -1.00 6.08
N HIS A 82 15.97 -0.05 5.82
CA HIS A 82 15.74 1.36 6.15
C HIS A 82 14.62 2.00 5.33
N ASN A 83 14.25 1.38 4.20
CA ASN A 83 13.18 1.86 3.34
C ASN A 83 11.84 1.16 3.64
N ALA A 84 11.77 0.36 4.70
CA ALA A 84 10.55 -0.35 5.06
C ALA A 84 9.41 0.62 5.35
N VAL A 85 8.21 0.24 4.88
CA VAL A 85 6.97 0.96 5.15
C VAL A 85 6.01 -0.01 5.82
N VAL A 86 5.64 0.28 7.05
CA VAL A 86 4.70 -0.55 7.81
C VAL A 86 3.27 -0.19 7.46
N VAL A 87 2.41 -1.20 7.41
CA VAL A 87 0.98 -1.03 7.19
C VAL A 87 0.26 -1.18 8.53
N LEU A 88 -0.32 -0.10 9.00
CA LEU A 88 -1.16 -0.08 10.20
C LEU A 88 -2.61 -0.07 9.78
N VAL A 89 -3.44 -0.85 10.44
CA VAL A 89 -4.86 -0.99 10.08
C VAL A 89 -5.75 -0.84 11.29
N GLY A 90 -6.97 -0.40 11.07
CA GLY A 90 -7.96 -0.26 12.12
C GLY A 90 -9.35 -0.09 11.55
N VAL A 91 -10.32 0.09 12.46
CA VAL A 91 -11.71 0.35 12.13
C VAL A 91 -11.98 1.84 12.31
N ASN A 92 -12.73 2.44 11.38
CA ASN A 92 -13.12 3.85 11.49
C ASN A 92 -13.87 4.09 12.81
N GLY A 93 -13.44 5.12 13.53
CA GLY A 93 -13.97 5.41 14.86
C GLY A 93 -13.37 4.58 15.99
N GLY A 94 -12.55 3.58 15.69
CA GLY A 94 -11.84 2.79 16.69
C GLY A 94 -10.62 3.52 17.25
N LYS A 95 -10.19 3.09 18.43
CA LYS A 95 -9.14 3.77 19.21
C LYS A 95 -7.73 3.24 18.97
N GLY A 96 -7.47 2.47 17.96
CA GLY A 96 -6.15 1.93 17.80
C GLY A 96 -5.87 1.50 16.38
N LEU A 97 -4.58 1.33 16.13
CA LEU A 97 -4.08 0.79 14.88
C LEU A 97 -3.29 -0.48 15.20
N PHE A 98 -3.48 -1.49 14.38
CA PHE A 98 -2.79 -2.76 14.49
C PHE A 98 -1.74 -2.86 13.37
N ARG A 99 -0.54 -3.29 13.74
CA ARG A 99 0.52 -3.55 12.76
C ARG A 99 0.20 -4.83 12.00
N LEU A 100 -0.23 -4.68 10.75
CA LEU A 100 -0.63 -5.82 9.93
C LEU A 100 0.53 -6.43 9.16
N GLY A 101 1.41 -5.62 8.64
CA GLY A 101 2.53 -6.09 7.84
C GLY A 101 3.26 -4.94 7.18
N TYR A 102 3.82 -5.21 6.02
CA TYR A 102 4.69 -4.27 5.30
C TYR A 102 4.28 -4.14 3.84
N VAL A 103 4.58 -2.99 3.28
CA VAL A 103 4.54 -2.77 1.84
C VAL A 103 5.61 -3.67 1.19
N PRO A 104 5.32 -4.33 0.05
CA PRO A 104 6.34 -5.08 -0.68
C PRO A 104 7.57 -4.22 -0.94
N ARG A 105 8.73 -4.79 -0.76
CA ARG A 105 10.01 -4.06 -0.84
C ARG A 105 10.17 -3.31 -2.16
N GLU A 106 9.79 -3.92 -3.26
CA GLU A 106 9.89 -3.34 -4.60
C GLU A 106 8.94 -2.16 -4.80
N LEU A 107 7.91 -2.03 -3.98
CA LEU A 107 6.94 -0.94 -4.05
C LEU A 107 7.22 0.18 -3.05
N CYS A 108 8.15 0.01 -2.11
CA CYS A 108 8.49 1.05 -1.15
C CYS A 108 8.93 2.36 -1.81
N PRO A 109 9.78 2.36 -2.86
CA PRO A 109 10.13 3.59 -3.56
C PRO A 109 8.92 4.28 -4.19
N VAL A 110 7.98 3.50 -4.72
CA VAL A 110 6.75 4.03 -5.33
C VAL A 110 5.86 4.68 -4.28
N VAL A 111 5.67 4.01 -3.15
CA VAL A 111 4.91 4.55 -2.02
C VAL A 111 5.56 5.82 -1.49
N ALA A 112 6.88 5.85 -1.36
CA ALA A 112 7.61 7.05 -0.93
C ALA A 112 7.37 8.22 -1.89
N ALA A 113 7.38 7.97 -3.20
CA ALA A 113 7.11 8.97 -4.21
C ALA A 113 5.67 9.49 -4.14
N LEU A 114 4.70 8.60 -3.91
CA LEU A 114 3.28 8.97 -3.77
C LEU A 114 3.03 9.80 -2.51
N ARG A 115 3.81 9.58 -1.46
CA ARG A 115 3.70 10.35 -0.21
C ARG A 115 4.27 11.76 -0.29
N GLY A 116 4.96 12.10 -1.34
CA GLY A 116 5.85 13.26 -1.44
C GLY A 116 5.37 14.61 -0.91
N ASN A 117 4.09 14.95 -1.00
CA ASN A 117 3.58 16.24 -0.53
C ASN A 117 2.42 16.15 0.44
N HIS A 118 1.79 15.00 0.53
CA HIS A 118 0.64 14.82 1.41
C HIS A 118 0.71 13.42 1.98
N SER A 119 0.47 13.33 3.27
CA SER A 119 0.25 12.04 3.88
C SER A 119 -0.75 11.26 3.04
N LEU A 120 -0.42 10.02 2.73
CA LEU A 120 -1.39 9.08 2.19
C LEU A 120 -2.40 8.81 3.29
N GLN A 121 -3.26 9.81 3.54
CA GLN A 121 -4.29 9.68 4.54
C GLN A 121 -5.35 8.74 3.99
N PHE A 122 -5.50 7.62 4.66
CA PHE A 122 -6.58 6.68 4.43
C PHE A 122 -6.57 5.98 3.07
N PRO A 123 -5.47 5.25 2.73
CA PRO A 123 -5.57 4.27 1.65
C PRO A 123 -6.72 3.31 1.94
N ALA A 124 -7.43 2.90 0.90
CA ALA A 124 -8.52 1.94 1.06
C ALA A 124 -7.94 0.57 1.40
N LEU A 125 -8.50 -0.06 2.43
CA LEU A 125 -8.10 -1.41 2.85
C LEU A 125 -9.18 -2.40 2.47
N ARG A 126 -8.77 -3.51 1.85
CA ARG A 126 -9.65 -4.63 1.53
C ARG A 126 -9.04 -5.92 2.04
N VAL A 127 -9.81 -6.67 2.82
CA VAL A 127 -9.41 -8.00 3.26
C VAL A 127 -9.84 -9.00 2.20
N VAL A 128 -8.92 -9.87 1.81
CA VAL A 128 -9.18 -10.94 0.84
C VAL A 128 -8.97 -12.28 1.50
N SER A 129 -9.69 -13.30 1.05
CA SER A 129 -9.55 -14.65 1.57
C SER A 129 -9.39 -15.64 0.44
N GLY A 130 -8.66 -16.72 0.69
CA GLY A 130 -8.48 -17.79 -0.25
C GLY A 130 -8.23 -19.09 0.47
N THR A 131 -8.60 -20.19 -0.17
CA THR A 131 -8.31 -21.53 0.32
C THR A 131 -7.10 -22.06 -0.44
N TRP A 132 -6.04 -22.38 0.30
CA TRP A 132 -4.78 -22.83 -0.30
C TRP A 132 -4.56 -24.31 -0.01
N GLY A 133 -4.30 -25.06 -1.08
CA GLY A 133 -3.75 -26.41 -1.00
C GLY A 133 -4.67 -27.45 -0.42
N TRP A 134 -4.07 -28.54 0.00
CA TRP A 134 -4.71 -29.77 0.45
C TRP A 134 -5.40 -29.66 1.82
N SER A 135 -5.03 -28.66 2.60
CA SER A 135 -5.54 -28.52 3.97
C SER A 135 -6.95 -27.93 4.06
N GLY A 136 -7.47 -27.36 2.98
CA GLY A 136 -8.74 -26.64 3.00
C GLY A 136 -8.77 -25.44 3.93
N LYS A 137 -7.60 -25.02 4.42
CA LYS A 137 -7.47 -23.93 5.40
C LYS A 137 -7.60 -22.57 4.72
N THR A 138 -8.50 -21.74 5.23
CA THR A 138 -8.67 -20.39 4.75
C THR A 138 -7.53 -19.50 5.24
N THR A 139 -6.87 -18.81 4.29
CA THR A 139 -5.84 -17.82 4.59
C THR A 139 -6.35 -16.44 4.20
N TYR A 140 -6.15 -15.47 5.06
CA TYR A 140 -6.54 -14.09 4.82
C TYR A 140 -5.35 -13.27 4.36
N GLY A 141 -5.60 -12.38 3.43
CA GLY A 141 -4.65 -11.37 2.98
C GLY A 141 -5.27 -9.99 3.03
N ALA A 142 -4.48 -8.99 2.75
CA ALA A 142 -4.95 -7.62 2.70
C ALA A 142 -4.38 -6.92 1.47
N ARG A 143 -5.21 -6.10 0.85
CA ARG A 143 -4.81 -5.22 -0.23
C ARG A 143 -5.09 -3.78 0.14
N VAL A 144 -4.14 -2.93 -0.18
CA VAL A 144 -4.23 -1.50 0.10
C VAL A 144 -4.20 -0.77 -1.24
N ALA A 145 -5.18 0.09 -1.46
CA ALA A 145 -5.28 0.91 -2.66
C ALA A 145 -4.96 2.36 -2.30
N VAL A 146 -3.98 2.91 -3.01
CA VAL A 146 -3.55 4.30 -2.85
C VAL A 146 -4.01 5.07 -4.08
N ALA A 147 -4.93 6.02 -3.90
CA ALA A 147 -5.43 6.86 -4.98
C ALA A 147 -4.41 7.93 -5.37
N VAL A 148 -4.43 8.31 -6.64
CA VAL A 148 -3.55 9.36 -7.19
C VAL A 148 -4.38 10.52 -7.72
#